data_d9b80789245dbb3ac6b8fc3b81f7c55f
#
_entry.id   d9b80789245dbb3ac6b8fc3b81f7c55f
#
_cell.length_a   1.000
_cell.length_b   1.000
_cell.length_c   1.000
_cell.angle_alpha   90.00
_cell.angle_beta   90.00
_cell.angle_gamma   90.00
#
_symmetry.space_group_name_H-M   'P 1'
#
loop_
_entity.id
_entity.type
_entity.pdbx_description
1 polymer ?
#
loop_
_entity_poly.entity_id
_entity_poly.type
_entity_poly.pdbx_seq_one_letter_code
_entity_poly.pdbx_strand_id
1 'polypeptide(L)'
;MQRSLLSLLVVLLTACSSASTSAQSNGHTPRAPALSEGQAEAVFAGGCFWCMEHPFERLDGVASVTSGYIGGRVEGPSYEQVSRGGTGHAEAVRVVYDPDVVSYDRLLEVFWHNVDPTQRDGQFCDHGDQYRTAIFPVNDAQRRAAEASLARIRRQLDRPIATRIEPSAPFWVAEDYHQDFYRTHPVRYRTYRSGCGRDRRLQEIWGDAAGH
;
A
#
# COMPACT_ATOMS: atom_id res chain seq x y z
N MET A 1 -17.73 -74.63 36.69
CA MET A 1 -18.12 -73.25 37.09
C MET A 1 -16.97 -72.34 36.75
N GLN A 2 -17.02 -71.68 35.59
CA GLN A 2 -15.94 -70.88 35.06
C GLN A 2 -16.48 -69.45 34.82
N ARG A 3 -16.06 -68.50 35.62
CA ARG A 3 -16.46 -67.08 35.54
C ARG A 3 -15.50 -66.35 34.60
N SER A 4 -16.00 -65.98 33.42
CA SER A 4 -15.30 -65.09 32.50
C SER A 4 -15.41 -63.65 32.98
N LEU A 5 -14.26 -63.00 33.23
CA LEU A 5 -14.15 -61.57 33.46
C LEU A 5 -13.99 -60.84 32.11
N LEU A 6 -14.96 -60.03 31.76
CA LEU A 6 -14.93 -59.18 30.56
C LEU A 6 -14.31 -57.87 30.98
N SER A 7 -13.07 -57.59 30.54
CA SER A 7 -12.38 -56.31 30.74
C SER A 7 -12.89 -55.29 29.70
N LEU A 8 -13.54 -54.28 30.20
CA LEU A 8 -14.01 -53.13 29.40
C LEU A 8 -12.86 -52.13 29.24
N LEU A 9 -12.35 -52.02 28.00
CA LEU A 9 -11.29 -51.06 27.65
C LEU A 9 -12.00 -49.72 27.27
N VAL A 10 -11.91 -48.71 28.15
CA VAL A 10 -12.40 -47.38 27.90
C VAL A 10 -11.29 -46.60 27.16
N VAL A 11 -11.45 -46.37 25.90
CA VAL A 11 -10.57 -45.49 25.12
C VAL A 11 -11.04 -44.05 25.31
N LEU A 12 -10.28 -43.24 26.07
CA LEU A 12 -10.46 -41.79 26.17
C LEU A 12 -9.89 -41.15 24.89
N LEU A 13 -10.76 -40.68 24.02
CA LEU A 13 -10.43 -39.81 22.92
C LEU A 13 -10.29 -38.39 23.47
N THR A 14 -9.08 -37.93 23.70
CA THR A 14 -8.78 -36.51 23.94
C THR A 14 -8.87 -35.74 22.63
N ALA A 15 -9.97 -35.06 22.39
CA ALA A 15 -10.13 -34.11 21.30
C ALA A 15 -9.31 -32.85 21.63
N CYS A 16 -8.15 -32.67 20.97
CA CYS A 16 -7.47 -31.39 20.94
C CYS A 16 -8.29 -30.41 20.11
N SER A 17 -9.12 -29.60 20.74
CA SER A 17 -9.72 -28.43 20.12
C SER A 17 -8.65 -27.35 19.95
N SER A 18 -8.15 -27.23 18.71
CA SER A 18 -7.36 -26.07 18.31
C SER A 18 -8.27 -24.87 18.28
N ALA A 19 -8.33 -24.12 19.37
CA ALA A 19 -8.97 -22.82 19.41
C ALA A 19 -8.15 -21.86 18.53
N SER A 20 -8.63 -21.61 17.30
CA SER A 20 -8.15 -20.49 16.49
C SER A 20 -8.57 -19.21 17.20
N THR A 21 -7.63 -18.62 17.94
CA THR A 21 -7.81 -17.31 18.53
C THR A 21 -7.79 -16.30 17.38
N SER A 22 -8.97 -15.92 16.90
CA SER A 22 -9.10 -14.70 16.08
C SER A 22 -8.76 -13.53 16.99
N ALA A 23 -7.54 -13.02 16.87
CA ALA A 23 -7.15 -11.78 17.51
C ALA A 23 -8.05 -10.67 16.97
N GLN A 24 -9.01 -10.24 17.75
CA GLN A 24 -9.73 -8.99 17.52
C GLN A 24 -8.69 -7.88 17.65
N SER A 25 -8.27 -7.32 16.50
CA SER A 25 -7.40 -6.14 16.48
C SER A 25 -8.16 -5.00 17.18
N ASN A 26 -7.57 -4.47 18.23
CA ASN A 26 -8.06 -3.31 18.96
C ASN A 26 -7.93 -2.05 18.07
N GLY A 27 -8.60 -1.97 16.92
CA GLY A 27 -8.73 -0.78 16.08
C GLY A 27 -7.43 -0.04 15.67
N HIS A 28 -6.26 -0.63 15.95
CA HIS A 28 -4.96 -0.03 15.66
C HIS A 28 -4.24 -0.87 14.60
N THR A 29 -3.77 -0.20 13.57
CA THR A 29 -2.99 -0.85 12.51
C THR A 29 -1.57 -1.17 12.98
N PRO A 30 -1.02 -2.35 12.63
CA PRO A 30 0.34 -2.73 13.00
C PRO A 30 1.38 -1.98 12.15
N ARG A 31 2.60 -1.90 12.68
CA ARG A 31 3.76 -1.46 11.87
C ARG A 31 4.10 -2.52 10.81
N ALA A 32 4.61 -2.06 9.68
CA ALA A 32 5.09 -2.95 8.64
C ALA A 32 6.21 -3.88 9.16
N PRO A 33 6.24 -5.15 8.73
CA PRO A 33 7.28 -6.10 9.12
C PRO A 33 8.65 -5.68 8.58
N ALA A 34 9.72 -6.20 9.21
CA ALA A 34 11.08 -6.02 8.72
C ALA A 34 11.28 -6.69 7.35
N LEU A 35 12.25 -6.19 6.59
CA LEU A 35 12.65 -6.78 5.31
C LEU A 35 13.43 -8.07 5.52
N SER A 36 13.33 -8.98 4.57
CA SER A 36 14.23 -10.13 4.45
C SER A 36 15.58 -9.71 3.85
N GLU A 37 16.58 -10.57 3.99
CA GLU A 37 17.91 -10.35 3.39
C GLU A 37 17.79 -10.19 1.86
N GLY A 38 18.54 -9.24 1.30
CA GLY A 38 18.52 -8.93 -0.14
C GLY A 38 17.34 -8.09 -0.62
N GLN A 39 16.36 -7.84 0.24
CA GLN A 39 15.20 -7.00 -0.11
C GLN A 39 15.44 -5.51 0.20
N ALA A 40 14.82 -4.68 -0.61
CA ALA A 40 14.67 -3.25 -0.39
C ALA A 40 13.18 -2.86 -0.32
N GLU A 41 12.90 -1.67 0.20
CA GLU A 41 11.55 -1.11 0.21
C GLU A 41 11.49 0.27 -0.43
N ALA A 42 10.33 0.61 -0.97
CA ALA A 42 9.97 1.94 -1.42
C ALA A 42 8.58 2.29 -0.93
N VAL A 43 8.31 3.56 -0.59
CA VAL A 43 7.00 3.97 -0.09
C VAL A 43 6.48 5.17 -0.89
N PHE A 44 5.25 5.02 -1.42
CA PHE A 44 4.62 5.97 -2.30
C PHE A 44 3.18 6.26 -1.88
N ALA A 45 2.83 7.53 -1.74
CA ALA A 45 1.45 7.99 -1.60
C ALA A 45 0.94 8.53 -2.94
N GLY A 46 -0.13 7.97 -3.46
CA GLY A 46 -0.67 8.29 -4.80
C GLY A 46 -2.19 8.42 -4.83
N GLY A 47 -2.80 8.98 -3.77
CA GLY A 47 -4.24 8.98 -3.55
C GLY A 47 -4.70 7.64 -2.98
N CYS A 48 -5.92 7.21 -3.33
CA CYS A 48 -6.44 5.93 -2.85
C CYS A 48 -5.48 4.76 -3.12
N PHE A 49 -5.03 4.11 -2.06
CA PHE A 49 -4.06 3.02 -2.12
C PHE A 49 -4.56 1.80 -2.92
N TRP A 50 -5.90 1.54 -3.00
CA TRP A 50 -6.44 0.48 -3.87
C TRP A 50 -6.00 0.60 -5.33
N CYS A 51 -5.76 1.85 -5.81
CA CYS A 51 -5.32 2.11 -7.16
C CYS A 51 -3.80 2.05 -7.34
N MET A 52 -3.06 1.98 -6.23
CA MET A 52 -1.61 2.00 -6.25
C MET A 52 -0.96 0.62 -6.09
N GLU A 53 -1.68 -0.40 -5.61
CA GLU A 53 -1.13 -1.76 -5.47
C GLU A 53 -0.80 -2.39 -6.84
N HIS A 54 -1.81 -2.55 -7.68
CA HIS A 54 -1.71 -3.25 -8.96
C HIS A 54 -0.57 -2.77 -9.88
N PRO A 55 -0.31 -1.45 -10.06
CA PRO A 55 0.77 -0.98 -10.92
C PRO A 55 2.16 -1.47 -10.51
N PHE A 56 2.42 -1.64 -9.21
CA PHE A 56 3.69 -2.12 -8.71
C PHE A 56 3.78 -3.64 -8.70
N GLU A 57 2.71 -4.34 -8.35
CA GLU A 57 2.69 -5.81 -8.29
C GLU A 57 2.91 -6.51 -9.63
N ARG A 58 2.69 -5.79 -10.74
CA ARG A 58 2.96 -6.28 -12.09
C ARG A 58 4.44 -6.32 -12.47
N LEU A 59 5.31 -5.72 -11.66
CA LEU A 59 6.74 -5.62 -11.97
C LEU A 59 7.45 -6.88 -11.51
N ASP A 60 8.22 -7.48 -12.40
CA ASP A 60 9.17 -8.52 -12.03
C ASP A 60 10.15 -7.95 -10.99
N GLY A 61 10.44 -8.72 -9.95
CA GLY A 61 11.29 -8.29 -8.84
C GLY A 61 10.52 -7.63 -7.68
N VAL A 62 9.23 -7.31 -7.80
CA VAL A 62 8.40 -6.89 -6.67
C VAL A 62 7.89 -8.11 -5.92
N ALA A 63 8.27 -8.22 -4.65
CA ALA A 63 7.90 -9.34 -3.78
C ALA A 63 6.53 -9.14 -3.13
N SER A 64 6.19 -7.90 -2.74
CA SER A 64 4.87 -7.55 -2.19
C SER A 64 4.60 -6.06 -2.28
N VAL A 65 3.33 -5.71 -2.33
CA VAL A 65 2.84 -4.35 -2.16
C VAL A 65 1.81 -4.35 -1.04
N THR A 66 1.94 -3.44 -0.11
CA THR A 66 1.07 -3.39 1.08
C THR A 66 0.47 -2.00 1.20
N SER A 67 -0.85 -1.91 1.26
CA SER A 67 -1.59 -0.68 1.54
C SER A 67 -1.43 -0.28 3.01
N GLY A 68 -1.31 1.03 3.28
CA GLY A 68 -1.13 1.53 4.64
C GLY A 68 -1.11 3.04 4.75
N TYR A 69 -0.63 3.52 5.89
CA TYR A 69 -0.64 4.92 6.30
C TYR A 69 0.76 5.37 6.71
N ILE A 70 1.17 6.56 6.29
CA ILE A 70 2.50 7.11 6.59
C ILE A 70 2.47 8.63 6.74
N GLY A 71 3.46 9.18 7.44
CA GLY A 71 3.73 10.63 7.50
C GLY A 71 2.89 11.40 8.52
N GLY A 72 1.97 10.74 9.22
CA GLY A 72 1.12 11.34 10.25
C GLY A 72 1.70 11.27 11.67
N ARG A 73 0.91 11.75 12.63
CA ARG A 73 1.29 11.86 14.04
C ARG A 73 0.63 10.82 14.96
N VAL A 74 -0.38 10.11 14.46
CA VAL A 74 -1.11 9.10 15.21
C VAL A 74 -0.42 7.77 15.05
N GLU A 75 -0.06 7.11 16.16
CA GLU A 75 0.50 5.76 16.14
C GLU A 75 -0.61 4.73 15.94
N GLY A 76 -0.42 3.76 15.04
CA GLY A 76 -1.40 2.73 14.72
C GLY A 76 -2.77 3.30 14.32
N PRO A 77 -2.86 4.25 13.35
CA PRO A 77 -4.13 4.90 13.04
C PRO A 77 -5.10 3.91 12.43
N SER A 78 -6.40 4.03 12.73
CA SER A 78 -7.43 3.28 12.00
C SER A 78 -7.83 4.00 10.71
N TYR A 79 -8.45 3.25 9.77
CA TYR A 79 -9.01 3.83 8.54
C TYR A 79 -9.96 4.98 8.82
N GLU A 80 -10.86 4.83 9.82
CA GLU A 80 -11.81 5.89 10.15
C GLU A 80 -11.10 7.17 10.64
N GLN A 81 -9.98 7.04 11.33
CA GLN A 81 -9.22 8.21 11.77
C GLN A 81 -8.55 8.90 10.58
N VAL A 82 -7.92 8.13 9.69
CA VAL A 82 -7.23 8.69 8.51
C VAL A 82 -8.24 9.29 7.52
N SER A 83 -9.31 8.57 7.20
CA SER A 83 -10.33 9.02 6.24
C SER A 83 -11.06 10.30 6.65
N ARG A 84 -11.22 10.53 7.97
CA ARG A 84 -11.77 11.81 8.49
C ARG A 84 -10.81 12.98 8.34
N GLY A 85 -9.53 12.70 8.06
CA GLY A 85 -8.50 13.73 8.00
C GLY A 85 -7.98 14.17 9.37
N GLY A 86 -6.99 15.06 9.37
CA GLY A 86 -6.41 15.63 10.59
C GLY A 86 -5.34 14.79 11.29
N THR A 87 -5.13 13.52 10.91
CA THR A 87 -4.07 12.67 11.45
C THR A 87 -2.70 13.04 10.89
N GLY A 88 -2.66 13.68 9.72
CA GLY A 88 -1.46 13.97 8.94
C GLY A 88 -0.95 12.75 8.14
N HIS A 89 -1.55 11.57 8.29
CA HIS A 89 -1.21 10.41 7.47
C HIS A 89 -1.68 10.57 6.03
N ALA A 90 -0.87 10.05 5.08
CA ALA A 90 -1.30 9.77 3.73
C ALA A 90 -1.63 8.29 3.59
N GLU A 91 -2.64 7.96 2.76
CA GLU A 91 -2.78 6.64 2.18
C GLU A 91 -1.59 6.39 1.25
N ALA A 92 -0.93 5.26 1.44
CA ALA A 92 0.30 4.93 0.72
C ALA A 92 0.42 3.42 0.49
N VAL A 93 1.31 3.06 -0.42
CA VAL A 93 1.74 1.69 -0.61
C VAL A 93 3.22 1.54 -0.25
N ARG A 94 3.53 0.45 0.46
CA ARG A 94 4.89 -0.02 0.69
C ARG A 94 5.19 -1.12 -0.30
N VAL A 95 6.16 -0.90 -1.16
CA VAL A 95 6.64 -1.84 -2.16
C VAL A 95 7.91 -2.50 -1.65
N VAL A 96 7.88 -3.82 -1.44
CA VAL A 96 9.07 -4.62 -1.13
C VAL A 96 9.57 -5.26 -2.42
N TYR A 97 10.83 -5.08 -2.75
CA TYR A 97 11.38 -5.49 -4.04
C TYR A 97 12.82 -5.99 -3.94
N ASP A 98 13.23 -6.76 -4.94
CA ASP A 98 14.61 -7.18 -5.18
C ASP A 98 15.32 -6.09 -6.02
N PRO A 99 16.29 -5.36 -5.45
CA PRO A 99 16.98 -4.29 -6.16
C PRO A 99 17.89 -4.76 -7.30
N ASP A 100 18.24 -6.06 -7.35
CA ASP A 100 19.01 -6.65 -8.44
C ASP A 100 18.12 -6.96 -9.67
N VAL A 101 16.80 -7.05 -9.49
CA VAL A 101 15.81 -7.32 -10.55
C VAL A 101 15.11 -6.05 -11.01
N VAL A 102 14.65 -5.21 -10.09
CA VAL A 102 13.96 -3.95 -10.40
C VAL A 102 14.60 -2.78 -9.67
N SER A 103 14.93 -1.71 -10.39
CA SER A 103 15.55 -0.53 -9.79
C SER A 103 14.52 0.39 -9.13
N TYR A 104 14.96 1.18 -8.13
CA TYR A 104 14.14 2.24 -7.53
C TYR A 104 13.70 3.30 -8.56
N ASP A 105 14.56 3.61 -9.56
CA ASP A 105 14.19 4.51 -10.67
C ASP A 105 12.99 3.98 -11.48
N ARG A 106 12.92 2.65 -11.69
CA ARG A 106 11.77 2.04 -12.35
C ARG A 106 10.49 2.16 -11.50
N LEU A 107 10.62 1.99 -10.18
CA LEU A 107 9.48 2.21 -9.26
C LEU A 107 9.02 3.68 -9.29
N LEU A 108 9.93 4.64 -9.32
CA LEU A 108 9.60 6.06 -9.48
C LEU A 108 8.87 6.34 -10.80
N GLU A 109 9.30 5.73 -11.90
CA GLU A 109 8.63 5.86 -13.18
C GLU A 109 7.18 5.35 -13.11
N VAL A 110 6.96 4.16 -12.54
CA VAL A 110 5.61 3.60 -12.31
C VAL A 110 4.78 4.52 -11.42
N PHE A 111 5.37 5.05 -10.34
CA PHE A 111 4.69 6.00 -9.47
C PHE A 111 4.18 7.22 -10.26
N TRP A 112 5.07 7.89 -10.99
CA TRP A 112 4.71 9.11 -11.72
C TRP A 112 3.59 8.88 -12.74
N HIS A 113 3.65 7.80 -13.49
CA HIS A 113 2.66 7.48 -14.53
C HIS A 113 1.30 7.02 -13.97
N ASN A 114 1.20 6.83 -12.65
CA ASN A 114 -0.03 6.45 -11.96
C ASN A 114 -0.62 7.56 -11.09
N VAL A 115 -0.11 8.78 -11.12
CA VAL A 115 -0.62 9.93 -10.36
C VAL A 115 -0.81 11.16 -11.23
N ASP A 116 -1.68 12.07 -10.79
CA ASP A 116 -1.68 13.47 -11.23
C ASP A 116 -0.76 14.28 -10.30
N PRO A 117 0.48 14.56 -10.69
CA PRO A 117 1.42 15.26 -9.83
C PRO A 117 1.10 16.75 -9.65
N THR A 118 0.10 17.27 -10.37
CA THR A 118 -0.28 18.68 -10.34
C THR A 118 -1.45 18.98 -9.40
N GLN A 119 -2.18 17.93 -8.96
CA GLN A 119 -3.33 18.09 -8.08
C GLN A 119 -2.86 18.31 -6.62
N ARG A 120 -3.40 19.35 -5.95
CA ARG A 120 -2.92 19.81 -4.64
C ARG A 120 -3.72 19.29 -3.46
N ASP A 121 -5.00 19.06 -3.65
CA ASP A 121 -6.01 18.83 -2.63
C ASP A 121 -6.48 17.37 -2.54
N GLY A 122 -5.70 16.47 -3.10
CA GLY A 122 -6.01 15.05 -3.17
C GLY A 122 -5.54 14.39 -4.45
N GLN A 123 -6.25 13.36 -4.90
CA GLN A 123 -6.01 12.69 -6.18
C GLN A 123 -7.33 12.29 -6.84
N PHE A 124 -7.52 12.77 -8.08
CA PHE A 124 -8.71 12.50 -8.90
C PHE A 124 -9.98 12.92 -8.17
N CYS A 125 -10.83 11.99 -7.75
CA CYS A 125 -12.07 12.28 -7.03
C CYS A 125 -11.92 12.28 -5.51
N ASP A 126 -10.77 11.87 -4.98
CA ASP A 126 -10.52 11.83 -3.54
C ASP A 126 -9.90 13.13 -3.07
N HIS A 127 -10.56 13.80 -2.13
CA HIS A 127 -10.14 15.08 -1.59
C HIS A 127 -9.70 14.97 -0.14
N GLY A 128 -8.65 15.71 0.20
CA GLY A 128 -8.07 15.76 1.53
C GLY A 128 -6.57 15.40 1.53
N ASP A 129 -5.87 15.87 2.58
CA ASP A 129 -4.41 15.66 2.70
C ASP A 129 -4.01 14.18 2.81
N GLN A 130 -4.92 13.32 3.28
CA GLN A 130 -4.72 11.87 3.29
C GLN A 130 -4.60 11.25 1.88
N TYR A 131 -5.06 11.93 0.84
CA TYR A 131 -4.95 11.52 -0.57
C TYR A 131 -3.91 12.30 -1.35
N ARG A 132 -3.00 13.03 -0.67
CA ARG A 132 -1.91 13.76 -1.33
C ARG A 132 -0.94 12.81 -2.03
N THR A 133 -0.26 13.31 -3.05
CA THR A 133 0.86 12.60 -3.67
C THR A 133 2.16 12.91 -2.95
N ALA A 134 2.88 11.87 -2.56
CA ALA A 134 4.19 12.01 -1.93
C ALA A 134 5.08 10.77 -2.15
N ILE A 135 6.39 11.00 -2.13
CA ILE A 135 7.44 9.98 -2.13
C ILE A 135 8.11 10.04 -0.76
N PHE A 136 8.26 8.90 -0.08
CA PHE A 136 8.90 8.76 1.23
C PHE A 136 10.21 7.97 1.10
N PRO A 137 11.34 8.61 0.75
CA PRO A 137 12.61 7.92 0.61
C PRO A 137 13.07 7.34 1.94
N VAL A 138 13.46 6.07 1.98
CA VAL A 138 13.91 5.38 3.20
C VAL A 138 15.40 5.53 3.45
N ASN A 139 16.16 6.05 2.47
CA ASN A 139 17.58 6.34 2.56
C ASN A 139 18.00 7.47 1.63
N ASP A 140 19.27 7.92 1.74
CA ASP A 140 19.80 9.05 0.96
C ASP A 140 19.91 8.76 -0.54
N ALA A 141 20.14 7.51 -0.95
CA ALA A 141 20.17 7.13 -2.37
C ALA A 141 18.78 7.30 -3.00
N GLN A 142 17.74 6.82 -2.35
CA GLN A 142 16.36 7.01 -2.78
C GLN A 142 15.96 8.49 -2.77
N ARG A 143 16.39 9.27 -1.76
CA ARG A 143 16.12 10.71 -1.72
C ARG A 143 16.70 11.42 -2.94
N ARG A 144 17.96 11.19 -3.26
CA ARG A 144 18.61 11.78 -4.47
C ARG A 144 17.89 11.36 -5.76
N ALA A 145 17.53 10.09 -5.90
CA ALA A 145 16.81 9.59 -7.07
C ALA A 145 15.40 10.23 -7.17
N ALA A 146 14.67 10.33 -6.07
CA ALA A 146 13.36 10.99 -6.02
C ALA A 146 13.46 12.47 -6.41
N GLU A 147 14.42 13.21 -5.89
CA GLU A 147 14.67 14.62 -6.23
C GLU A 147 15.03 14.81 -7.71
N ALA A 148 15.89 13.94 -8.23
CA ALA A 148 16.25 13.95 -9.66
C ALA A 148 15.04 13.63 -10.54
N SER A 149 14.21 12.66 -10.16
CA SER A 149 12.99 12.32 -10.89
C SER A 149 11.98 13.47 -10.86
N LEU A 150 11.74 14.09 -9.68
CA LEU A 150 10.87 15.26 -9.55
C LEU A 150 11.34 16.42 -10.44
N ALA A 151 12.65 16.64 -10.53
CA ALA A 151 13.20 17.67 -11.40
C ALA A 151 12.96 17.36 -12.89
N ARG A 152 12.96 16.08 -13.30
CA ARG A 152 12.58 15.66 -14.67
C ARG A 152 11.09 15.94 -14.94
N ILE A 153 10.21 15.55 -14.01
CA ILE A 153 8.76 15.76 -14.14
C ILE A 153 8.42 17.25 -14.22
N ARG A 154 9.04 18.11 -13.42
CA ARG A 154 8.87 19.58 -13.50
C ARG A 154 9.20 20.15 -14.87
N ARG A 155 10.25 19.64 -15.52
CA ARG A 155 10.61 20.07 -16.89
C ARG A 155 9.66 19.52 -17.96
N GLN A 156 9.16 18.30 -17.76
CA GLN A 156 8.29 17.61 -18.72
C GLN A 156 6.89 18.22 -18.78
N LEU A 157 6.31 18.55 -17.62
CA LEU A 157 4.90 18.95 -17.56
C LEU A 157 4.68 20.46 -17.68
N ASP A 158 5.72 21.28 -17.54
CA ASP A 158 5.64 22.74 -17.55
C ASP A 158 4.46 23.30 -16.71
N ARG A 159 4.25 22.70 -15.55
CA ARG A 159 3.18 23.03 -14.61
C ARG A 159 3.71 22.94 -13.18
N PRO A 160 3.10 23.65 -12.22
CA PRO A 160 3.42 23.49 -10.82
C PRO A 160 3.17 22.05 -10.35
N ILE A 161 4.18 21.40 -9.80
CA ILE A 161 4.08 20.05 -9.27
C ILE A 161 3.75 20.13 -7.78
N ALA A 162 2.66 19.46 -7.38
CA ALA A 162 2.18 19.39 -6.02
C ALA A 162 2.78 18.20 -5.24
N THR A 163 3.21 17.15 -5.94
CA THR A 163 3.84 15.98 -5.32
C THR A 163 5.03 16.38 -4.46
N ARG A 164 5.08 15.86 -3.24
CA ARG A 164 6.11 16.15 -2.24
C ARG A 164 7.12 15.01 -2.11
N ILE A 165 8.35 15.33 -1.71
CA ILE A 165 9.31 14.36 -1.17
C ILE A 165 9.32 14.61 0.33
N GLU A 166 8.75 13.70 1.10
CA GLU A 166 8.57 13.80 2.54
C GLU A 166 9.63 12.97 3.29
N PRO A 167 9.94 13.30 4.55
CA PRO A 167 10.82 12.47 5.36
C PRO A 167 10.28 11.06 5.53
N SER A 168 11.18 10.07 5.63
CA SER A 168 10.80 8.71 6.05
C SER A 168 10.13 8.74 7.42
N ALA A 169 9.11 7.92 7.60
CA ALA A 169 8.33 7.79 8.82
C ALA A 169 7.89 6.34 9.02
N PRO A 170 7.41 5.96 10.21
CA PRO A 170 6.80 4.65 10.41
C PRO A 170 5.64 4.41 9.44
N PHE A 171 5.66 3.24 8.76
CA PHE A 171 4.57 2.78 7.92
C PHE A 171 3.65 1.87 8.74
N TRP A 172 2.36 2.18 8.74
CA TRP A 172 1.30 1.44 9.43
C TRP A 172 0.48 0.67 8.40
N VAL A 173 0.43 -0.65 8.53
CA VAL A 173 -0.29 -1.52 7.59
C VAL A 173 -1.79 -1.28 7.73
N ALA A 174 -2.48 -0.96 6.65
CA ALA A 174 -3.93 -0.81 6.66
C ALA A 174 -4.62 -2.16 6.93
N GLU A 175 -5.88 -2.09 7.31
CA GLU A 175 -6.71 -3.24 7.66
C GLU A 175 -6.80 -4.25 6.51
N ASP A 176 -6.92 -5.52 6.83
CA ASP A 176 -6.88 -6.64 5.87
C ASP A 176 -7.87 -6.48 4.70
N TYR A 177 -9.03 -5.88 4.94
CA TYR A 177 -10.04 -5.68 3.89
C TYR A 177 -9.64 -4.62 2.85
N HIS A 178 -8.56 -3.88 3.07
CA HIS A 178 -7.98 -2.95 2.10
C HIS A 178 -6.91 -3.58 1.22
N GLN A 179 -6.28 -4.67 1.68
CA GLN A 179 -5.22 -5.33 0.94
C GLN A 179 -5.78 -6.05 -0.29
N ASP A 180 -5.06 -6.00 -1.40
CA ASP A 180 -5.47 -6.64 -2.67
C ASP A 180 -6.90 -6.30 -3.11
N PHE A 181 -7.38 -5.08 -2.80
CA PHE A 181 -8.78 -4.72 -3.01
C PHE A 181 -9.22 -4.89 -4.47
N TYR A 182 -8.35 -4.62 -5.41
CA TYR A 182 -8.61 -4.77 -6.84
C TYR A 182 -8.84 -6.23 -7.26
N ARG A 183 -8.28 -7.22 -6.51
CA ARG A 183 -8.47 -8.66 -6.72
C ARG A 183 -9.68 -9.19 -5.97
N THR A 184 -9.82 -8.79 -4.72
CA THR A 184 -10.88 -9.30 -3.82
C THR A 184 -12.25 -8.68 -4.12
N HIS A 185 -12.27 -7.45 -4.62
CA HIS A 185 -13.50 -6.69 -4.94
C HIS A 185 -13.47 -6.07 -6.36
N PRO A 186 -13.25 -6.86 -7.42
CA PRO A 186 -12.92 -6.35 -8.76
C PRO A 186 -14.01 -5.47 -9.38
N VAL A 187 -15.29 -5.76 -9.10
CA VAL A 187 -16.41 -4.95 -9.63
C VAL A 187 -16.43 -3.59 -8.95
N ARG A 188 -16.36 -3.55 -7.61
CA ARG A 188 -16.36 -2.32 -6.83
C ARG A 188 -15.15 -1.45 -7.17
N TYR A 189 -13.98 -2.07 -7.29
CA TYR A 189 -12.74 -1.40 -7.68
C TYR A 189 -12.87 -0.73 -9.05
N ARG A 190 -13.31 -1.48 -10.08
CA ARG A 190 -13.48 -0.92 -11.44
C ARG A 190 -14.49 0.22 -11.48
N THR A 191 -15.64 0.06 -10.80
CA THR A 191 -16.66 1.11 -10.71
C THR A 191 -16.10 2.38 -10.07
N TYR A 192 -15.38 2.24 -8.97
CA TYR A 192 -14.73 3.35 -8.28
C TYR A 192 -13.67 4.01 -9.17
N ARG A 193 -12.70 3.27 -9.71
CA ARG A 193 -11.61 3.79 -10.53
C ARG A 193 -12.12 4.53 -11.77
N SER A 194 -13.12 3.94 -12.45
CA SER A 194 -13.76 4.55 -13.63
C SER A 194 -14.57 5.78 -13.23
N GLY A 195 -15.37 5.71 -12.15
CA GLY A 195 -16.18 6.82 -11.67
C GLY A 195 -15.34 8.04 -11.23
N CYS A 196 -14.17 7.80 -10.66
CA CYS A 196 -13.19 8.84 -10.33
C CYS A 196 -12.52 9.48 -11.56
N GLY A 197 -12.68 8.90 -12.74
CA GLY A 197 -12.04 9.39 -13.95
C GLY A 197 -10.51 9.30 -13.96
N ARG A 198 -9.94 8.41 -13.12
CA ARG A 198 -8.48 8.27 -12.94
C ARG A 198 -7.79 7.98 -14.27
N ASP A 199 -8.23 6.97 -15.00
CA ASP A 199 -7.59 6.55 -16.26
C ASP A 199 -7.63 7.64 -17.31
N ARG A 200 -8.77 8.34 -17.45
CA ARG A 200 -8.88 9.48 -18.37
C ARG A 200 -7.88 10.58 -18.01
N ARG A 201 -7.79 10.93 -16.72
CA ARG A 201 -6.87 11.98 -16.27
C ARG A 201 -5.41 11.59 -16.44
N LEU A 202 -5.05 10.35 -16.17
CA LEU A 202 -3.70 9.83 -16.43
C LEU A 202 -3.36 9.91 -17.93
N GLN A 203 -4.30 9.52 -18.80
CA GLN A 203 -4.12 9.62 -20.24
C GLN A 203 -3.93 11.08 -20.71
N GLU A 204 -4.65 12.05 -20.12
CA GLU A 204 -4.48 13.48 -20.42
C GLU A 204 -3.08 14.00 -20.04
N ILE A 205 -2.49 13.48 -18.97
CA ILE A 205 -1.19 13.96 -18.48
C ILE A 205 -0.04 13.23 -19.15
N TRP A 206 -0.14 11.90 -19.28
CA TRP A 206 0.97 11.01 -19.62
C TRP A 206 0.88 10.42 -21.02
N GLY A 207 -0.28 10.57 -21.72
CA GLY A 207 -0.48 9.96 -23.03
C GLY A 207 -0.26 8.45 -22.99
N ASP A 208 0.51 7.93 -23.93
CA ASP A 208 0.79 6.48 -24.04
C ASP A 208 1.60 5.92 -22.86
N ALA A 209 2.21 6.77 -22.04
CA ALA A 209 2.90 6.36 -20.83
C ALA A 209 1.99 6.26 -19.60
N ALA A 210 0.69 6.56 -19.72
CA ALA A 210 -0.26 6.47 -18.62
C ALA A 210 -0.28 5.06 -17.99
N GLY A 211 -0.27 5.02 -16.67
CA GLY A 211 -0.39 3.75 -15.92
C GLY A 211 -1.84 3.22 -15.96
N HIS A 212 -1.98 1.90 -16.10
CA HIS A 212 -3.27 1.19 -16.16
C HIS A 212 -3.35 0.09 -15.13
#